data_c30af92168492978eaa39209f9694eb0
#
_entry.id   c30af92168492978eaa39209f9694eb0
#
_cell.length_a   1.000
_cell.length_b   1.000
_cell.length_c   1.000
_cell.angle_alpha   90.00
_cell.angle_beta   90.00
_cell.angle_gamma   90.00
#
_symmetry.space_group_name_H-M   'P 1'
#
loop_
_entity.id
_entity.type
_entity.pdbx_description
1 polymer ?
#
loop_
_entity_poly.entity_id
_entity_poly.type
_entity_poly.pdbx_seq_one_letter_code
_entity_poly.pdbx_strand_id
1 'polypeptide(L)'
;MSNFVPFVAYDFDNLEVIFMDTNFDKKNFIKNFVNNCNKIQIKKFTKDEIVTTYIEKRNQLCIVLSGEVDLIRYDVNGNKTIISHFVTDDVFGEVFYPANTNNELFAIARKNSEILFYTYDSLLTKCRRNCDFHKTLTSSLSELFLNNIVELNLRIELLTKRSTRSKILSYFDILSKGSLRKTFTLPYTYTDLADFLSVDRSAMMREFKLLIDDGFIKKNGSKITLLY
;
A
#
# COMPACT_ATOMS: atom_id res chain seq x y z
N MET A 1 15.70 1.26 -8.24
CA MET A 1 14.82 2.31 -8.78
C MET A 1 13.44 2.02 -8.21
N SER A 2 13.03 2.75 -7.18
CA SER A 2 11.74 2.58 -6.52
C SER A 2 10.65 3.03 -7.48
N ASN A 3 9.67 2.15 -7.77
CA ASN A 3 8.45 2.51 -8.48
C ASN A 3 7.60 3.37 -7.54
N PHE A 4 7.88 4.66 -7.57
CA PHE A 4 7.07 5.67 -6.90
C PHE A 4 5.74 5.75 -7.66
N VAL A 5 4.64 5.34 -7.05
CA VAL A 5 3.31 5.70 -7.54
C VAL A 5 3.08 7.13 -7.09
N PRO A 6 3.04 8.11 -8.00
CA PRO A 6 2.86 9.50 -7.61
C PRO A 6 1.47 9.69 -6.99
N PHE A 7 1.45 10.47 -5.95
CA PHE A 7 0.27 10.93 -5.26
C PHE A 7 -0.62 11.74 -6.21
N VAL A 8 -1.89 11.37 -6.31
CA VAL A 8 -2.87 12.03 -7.17
C VAL A 8 -3.90 12.75 -6.32
N ALA A 9 -3.87 14.08 -6.30
CA ALA A 9 -4.97 14.89 -5.79
C ALA A 9 -5.93 15.26 -6.94
N TYR A 10 -7.23 15.29 -6.66
CA TYR A 10 -8.24 15.74 -7.62
C TYR A 10 -8.55 17.21 -7.41
N ASP A 11 -8.42 18.01 -8.48
CA ASP A 11 -9.03 19.33 -8.55
C ASP A 11 -10.47 19.15 -9.04
N PHE A 12 -11.44 19.41 -8.15
CA PHE A 12 -12.86 19.26 -8.45
C PHE A 12 -13.41 20.26 -9.47
N ASP A 13 -12.71 21.39 -9.69
CA ASP A 13 -13.19 22.44 -10.60
C ASP A 13 -12.71 22.23 -12.05
N ASN A 14 -11.60 21.52 -12.29
CA ASN A 14 -11.02 21.35 -13.62
C ASN A 14 -10.84 19.91 -14.10
N LEU A 15 -11.23 18.88 -13.31
CA LEU A 15 -10.97 17.45 -13.64
C LEU A 15 -9.49 17.12 -13.96
N GLU A 16 -8.59 18.02 -13.67
CA GLU A 16 -7.16 17.76 -13.79
C GLU A 16 -6.64 17.09 -12.52
N VAL A 17 -5.92 15.99 -12.73
CA VAL A 17 -5.23 15.30 -11.66
C VAL A 17 -4.02 16.14 -11.27
N ILE A 18 -4.14 16.90 -10.19
CA ILE A 18 -3.01 17.62 -9.61
C ILE A 18 -2.17 16.60 -8.84
N PHE A 19 -0.97 16.34 -9.34
CA PHE A 19 0.06 15.69 -8.53
C PHE A 19 0.42 16.69 -7.43
N MET A 20 -0.04 16.44 -6.21
CA MET A 20 0.54 17.16 -5.08
C MET A 20 2.00 16.74 -5.01
N ASP A 21 2.86 17.61 -5.50
CA ASP A 21 4.28 17.57 -5.22
C ASP A 21 4.43 17.92 -3.73
N THR A 22 4.07 16.95 -2.88
CA THR A 22 4.41 17.08 -1.48
C THR A 22 5.92 16.96 -1.44
N ASN A 23 6.62 18.06 -1.17
CA ASN A 23 8.05 18.09 -0.85
C ASN A 23 8.39 17.22 0.38
N PHE A 24 7.50 16.29 0.74
CA PHE A 24 7.69 15.36 1.84
C PHE A 24 8.61 14.23 1.43
N ASP A 25 9.88 14.38 1.79
CA ASP A 25 10.86 13.31 1.63
C ASP A 25 10.62 12.22 2.68
N LYS A 26 9.67 11.31 2.37
CA LYS A 26 9.29 10.15 3.19
C LYS A 26 10.53 9.33 3.59
N LYS A 27 11.47 9.16 2.67
CA LYS A 27 12.70 8.40 2.90
C LYS A 27 13.61 9.09 3.90
N ASN A 28 13.82 10.39 3.77
CA ASN A 28 14.60 11.17 4.71
C ASN A 28 13.93 11.24 6.09
N PHE A 29 12.60 11.35 6.12
CA PHE A 29 11.83 11.27 7.35
C PHE A 29 12.08 9.95 8.10
N ILE A 30 11.92 8.80 7.41
CA ILE A 30 12.12 7.48 8.01
C ILE A 30 13.57 7.32 8.51
N LYS A 31 14.56 7.75 7.73
CA LYS A 31 15.96 7.71 8.13
C LYS A 31 16.22 8.54 9.39
N ASN A 32 15.67 9.74 9.45
CA ASN A 32 15.76 10.60 10.63
C ASN A 32 15.02 9.99 11.83
N PHE A 33 13.90 9.32 11.60
CA PHE A 33 13.15 8.64 12.64
C PHE A 33 13.95 7.49 13.26
N VAL A 34 14.55 6.65 12.44
CA VAL A 34 15.42 5.54 12.87
C VAL A 34 16.61 6.06 13.70
N ASN A 35 17.23 7.15 13.28
CA ASN A 35 18.45 7.65 13.92
C ASN A 35 18.20 8.42 15.22
N ASN A 36 17.03 9.02 15.39
CA ASN A 36 16.79 9.97 16.50
C ASN A 36 15.82 9.46 17.57
N CYS A 37 15.09 8.36 17.32
CA CYS A 37 14.10 7.84 18.25
C CYS A 37 14.55 6.56 18.94
N ASN A 38 14.71 6.59 20.26
CA ASN A 38 15.12 5.42 21.07
C ASN A 38 13.95 4.45 21.38
N LYS A 39 12.73 4.77 20.95
CA LYS A 39 11.52 3.97 21.25
C LYS A 39 11.10 3.06 20.11
N ILE A 40 11.92 2.95 19.09
CA ILE A 40 11.69 2.08 17.94
C ILE A 40 12.21 0.67 18.22
N GLN A 41 11.54 -0.32 17.63
CA GLN A 41 12.02 -1.69 17.55
C GLN A 41 12.05 -2.10 16.09
N ILE A 42 13.17 -2.65 15.64
CA ILE A 42 13.32 -3.16 14.27
C ILE A 42 13.37 -4.68 14.36
N LYS A 43 12.52 -5.35 13.56
CA LYS A 43 12.46 -6.81 13.47
C LYS A 43 12.54 -7.26 12.03
N LYS A 44 13.14 -8.45 11.83
CA LYS A 44 13.24 -9.11 10.53
C LYS A 44 12.23 -10.25 10.47
N PHE A 45 11.61 -10.38 9.31
CA PHE A 45 10.63 -11.41 9.02
C PHE A 45 11.00 -12.12 7.72
N THR A 46 10.85 -13.43 7.72
CA THR A 46 10.97 -14.24 6.52
C THR A 46 9.68 -14.20 5.71
N LYS A 47 9.76 -14.57 4.44
CA LYS A 47 8.58 -14.69 3.59
C LYS A 47 7.52 -15.57 4.27
N ASP A 48 6.24 -15.15 4.14
CA ASP A 48 5.04 -15.79 4.68
C ASP A 48 4.92 -15.75 6.22
N GLU A 49 5.84 -15.08 6.92
CA GLU A 49 5.77 -14.87 8.37
C GLU A 49 4.80 -13.77 8.75
N ILE A 50 4.04 -13.97 9.84
CA ILE A 50 3.10 -12.96 10.36
C ILE A 50 3.90 -11.86 11.04
N VAL A 51 3.78 -10.63 10.51
CA VAL A 51 4.41 -9.42 11.04
C VAL A 51 3.64 -8.92 12.27
N THR A 52 2.33 -8.81 12.16
CA THR A 52 1.42 -8.43 13.26
C THR A 52 0.00 -8.88 12.98
N THR A 53 -0.80 -8.96 14.04
CA THR A 53 -2.23 -9.23 13.98
C THR A 53 -2.99 -8.04 14.56
N TYR A 54 -4.27 -7.91 14.21
CA TYR A 54 -5.15 -6.84 14.69
C TYR A 54 -6.20 -7.36 15.69
N ILE A 55 -5.92 -8.48 16.32
CA ILE A 55 -6.81 -9.11 17.33
C ILE A 55 -6.69 -8.38 18.65
N GLU A 56 -5.46 -8.06 19.06
CA GLU A 56 -5.16 -7.36 20.30
C GLU A 56 -4.73 -5.93 20.06
N LYS A 57 -5.20 -5.00 20.88
CA LYS A 57 -4.80 -3.61 20.80
C LYS A 57 -3.35 -3.44 21.30
N ARG A 58 -2.45 -3.12 20.39
CA ARG A 58 -1.02 -2.89 20.67
C ARG A 58 -0.61 -1.43 20.44
N ASN A 59 -1.51 -0.60 19.92
CA ASN A 59 -1.25 0.79 19.53
C ASN A 59 0.01 0.94 18.67
N GLN A 60 0.22 0.02 17.72
CA GLN A 60 1.43 -0.02 16.92
C GLN A 60 1.27 0.71 15.59
N LEU A 61 2.29 1.52 15.27
CA LEU A 61 2.62 2.01 13.95
C LEU A 61 3.79 1.18 13.42
N CYS A 62 3.69 0.71 12.19
CA CYS A 62 4.70 -0.09 11.53
C CYS A 62 5.18 0.61 10.27
N ILE A 63 6.48 0.55 9.99
CA ILE A 63 7.09 1.09 8.77
C ILE A 63 7.88 -0.03 8.09
N VAL A 64 7.69 -0.22 6.79
CA VAL A 64 8.47 -1.17 5.99
C VAL A 64 9.82 -0.54 5.66
N LEU A 65 10.91 -0.98 6.30
CA LEU A 65 12.27 -0.51 6.00
C LEU A 65 12.82 -1.19 4.75
N SER A 66 12.48 -2.45 4.54
CA SER A 66 12.80 -3.22 3.33
C SER A 66 11.82 -4.37 3.17
N GLY A 67 11.63 -4.84 1.93
CA GLY A 67 10.72 -5.95 1.62
C GLY A 67 9.32 -5.51 1.24
N GLU A 68 8.34 -6.37 1.48
CA GLU A 68 6.92 -6.16 1.15
C GLU A 68 6.04 -6.86 2.19
N VAL A 69 4.90 -6.23 2.53
CA VAL A 69 3.92 -6.75 3.50
C VAL A 69 2.53 -6.65 2.90
N ASP A 70 1.76 -7.73 2.97
CA ASP A 70 0.33 -7.73 2.63
C ASP A 70 -0.51 -7.68 3.89
N LEU A 71 -1.51 -6.79 3.94
CA LEU A 71 -2.58 -6.84 4.90
C LEU A 71 -3.69 -7.70 4.31
N ILE A 72 -3.98 -8.81 4.96
CA ILE A 72 -4.94 -9.80 4.47
C ILE A 72 -6.04 -10.05 5.49
N ARG A 73 -7.18 -10.48 4.98
CA ARG A 73 -8.30 -11.03 5.77
C ARG A 73 -8.71 -12.38 5.19
N TYR A 74 -9.05 -13.29 6.07
CA TYR A 74 -9.76 -14.52 5.70
C TYR A 74 -11.24 -14.38 6.04
N ASP A 75 -12.11 -14.86 5.16
CA ASP A 75 -13.53 -14.99 5.46
C ASP A 75 -13.83 -16.31 6.16
N VAL A 76 -15.09 -16.52 6.57
CA VAL A 76 -15.54 -17.75 7.25
C VAL A 76 -15.36 -19.02 6.41
N ASN A 77 -15.17 -18.89 5.10
CA ASN A 77 -14.93 -19.99 4.18
C ASN A 77 -13.43 -20.20 3.90
N GLY A 78 -12.57 -19.42 4.51
CA GLY A 78 -11.12 -19.46 4.32
C GLY A 78 -10.64 -18.74 3.05
N ASN A 79 -11.49 -17.95 2.37
CA ASN A 79 -11.05 -17.17 1.21
C ASN A 79 -10.22 -15.98 1.68
N LYS A 80 -9.06 -15.83 1.05
CA LYS A 80 -8.14 -14.72 1.30
C LYS A 80 -8.55 -13.47 0.52
N THR A 81 -8.59 -12.34 1.19
CA THR A 81 -8.70 -11.01 0.56
C THR A 81 -7.48 -10.16 0.92
N ILE A 82 -6.82 -9.59 -0.07
CA ILE A 82 -5.76 -8.61 0.14
C ILE A 82 -6.40 -7.23 0.30
N ILE A 83 -6.33 -6.70 1.51
CA ILE A 83 -6.87 -5.37 1.85
C ILE A 83 -5.92 -4.28 1.37
N SER A 84 -4.63 -4.42 1.66
CA SER A 84 -3.59 -3.46 1.27
C SER A 84 -2.27 -4.18 1.02
N HIS A 85 -1.41 -3.55 0.21
CA HIS A 85 -0.06 -4.00 -0.06
C HIS A 85 0.89 -2.86 0.28
N PHE A 86 1.88 -3.14 1.11
CA PHE A 86 2.87 -2.18 1.60
C PHE A 86 4.24 -2.54 1.06
N VAL A 87 4.93 -1.55 0.53
CA VAL A 87 6.31 -1.65 0.05
C VAL A 87 7.25 -0.83 0.93
N THR A 88 8.54 -0.86 0.62
CA THR A 88 9.54 -0.07 1.35
C THR A 88 9.11 1.39 1.46
N ASP A 89 9.28 1.95 2.65
CA ASP A 89 8.87 3.28 3.08
C ASP A 89 7.36 3.44 3.34
N ASP A 90 6.53 2.40 3.20
CA ASP A 90 5.13 2.46 3.56
C ASP A 90 4.89 2.30 5.05
N VAL A 91 3.78 2.90 5.49
CA VAL A 91 3.34 2.90 6.89
C VAL A 91 2.03 2.17 7.03
N PHE A 92 1.94 1.28 8.00
CA PHE A 92 0.74 0.52 8.34
C PHE A 92 0.60 0.35 9.86
N GLY A 93 -0.47 -0.25 10.32
CA GLY A 93 -0.67 -0.53 11.75
C GLY A 93 -2.08 -0.19 12.22
N GLU A 94 -2.28 -0.30 13.54
CA GLU A 94 -3.60 -0.16 14.17
C GLU A 94 -4.19 1.26 14.09
N VAL A 95 -3.38 2.25 13.76
CA VAL A 95 -3.86 3.62 13.51
C VAL A 95 -4.81 3.67 12.31
N PHE A 96 -4.58 2.80 11.32
CA PHE A 96 -5.41 2.72 10.11
C PHE A 96 -6.49 1.65 10.21
N TYR A 97 -6.25 0.60 10.99
CA TYR A 97 -7.11 -0.57 11.15
C TYR A 97 -7.22 -0.90 12.64
N PRO A 98 -8.23 -0.35 13.34
CA PRO A 98 -8.35 -0.54 14.80
C PRO A 98 -8.46 -2.03 15.13
N ALA A 99 -7.75 -2.42 16.19
CA ALA A 99 -7.81 -3.77 16.70
C ALA A 99 -9.20 -4.12 17.21
N ASN A 100 -9.68 -5.29 16.87
CA ASN A 100 -10.94 -5.86 17.34
C ASN A 100 -10.77 -7.38 17.47
N THR A 101 -11.27 -7.96 18.56
CA THR A 101 -11.20 -9.40 18.82
C THR A 101 -11.83 -10.26 17.72
N ASN A 102 -12.79 -9.71 16.97
CA ASN A 102 -13.42 -10.39 15.83
C ASN A 102 -12.74 -10.08 14.50
N ASN A 103 -11.57 -9.46 14.52
CA ASN A 103 -10.91 -8.98 13.33
C ASN A 103 -9.81 -9.95 12.91
N GLU A 104 -10.09 -10.77 11.92
CA GLU A 104 -9.13 -11.71 11.33
C GLU A 104 -8.21 -11.03 10.30
N LEU A 105 -7.66 -9.86 10.67
CA LEU A 105 -6.68 -9.15 9.89
C LEU A 105 -5.26 -9.55 10.29
N PHE A 106 -4.45 -9.86 9.30
CA PHE A 106 -3.06 -10.24 9.45
C PHE A 106 -2.18 -9.40 8.51
N ALA A 107 -1.10 -8.84 9.04
CA ALA A 107 -0.02 -8.32 8.21
C ALA A 107 1.00 -9.45 8.01
N ILE A 108 1.25 -9.84 6.78
CA ILE A 108 2.13 -10.98 6.42
C ILE A 108 3.25 -10.49 5.50
N ALA A 109 4.48 -10.88 5.82
CA ALA A 109 5.64 -10.59 4.99
C ALA A 109 5.54 -11.36 3.66
N ARG A 110 5.46 -10.66 2.54
CA ARG A 110 5.43 -11.24 1.20
C ARG A 110 6.82 -11.67 0.71
N LYS A 111 7.82 -11.01 1.23
CA LYS A 111 9.26 -11.28 1.04
C LYS A 111 9.98 -11.17 2.37
N ASN A 112 11.25 -11.55 2.40
CA ASN A 112 12.09 -11.20 3.54
C ASN A 112 12.05 -9.69 3.75
N SER A 113 11.60 -9.28 4.93
CA SER A 113 11.25 -7.90 5.22
C SER A 113 11.86 -7.44 6.54
N GLU A 114 12.19 -6.17 6.62
CA GLU A 114 12.62 -5.52 7.85
C GLU A 114 11.62 -4.44 8.21
N ILE A 115 11.04 -4.55 9.40
CA ILE A 115 9.91 -3.71 9.83
C ILE A 115 10.30 -2.97 11.11
N LEU A 116 10.06 -1.67 11.09
CA LEU A 116 10.15 -0.81 12.26
C LEU A 116 8.80 -0.77 12.96
N PHE A 117 8.80 -1.01 14.26
CA PHE A 117 7.63 -0.89 15.14
C PHE A 117 7.79 0.32 16.06
N TYR A 118 6.72 1.08 16.19
CA TYR A 118 6.63 2.23 17.07
C TYR A 118 5.27 2.31 17.74
N THR A 119 5.23 2.68 19.01
CA THR A 119 3.96 2.78 19.77
C THR A 119 3.33 4.14 19.56
N TYR A 120 2.06 4.18 19.19
CA TYR A 120 1.31 5.43 18.98
C TYR A 120 1.30 6.35 20.21
N ASP A 121 1.20 5.78 21.42
CA ASP A 121 1.26 6.54 22.67
C ASP A 121 2.58 7.31 22.80
N SER A 122 3.64 6.80 22.21
CA SER A 122 4.94 7.47 22.16
C SER A 122 4.98 8.67 21.21
N LEU A 123 4.07 8.73 20.23
CA LEU A 123 3.90 9.90 19.35
C LEU A 123 3.22 11.06 20.09
N LEU A 124 2.26 10.76 20.95
CA LEU A 124 1.48 11.77 21.68
C LEU A 124 2.22 12.28 22.94
N THR A 125 3.15 11.51 23.47
CA THR A 125 3.92 11.93 24.65
C THR A 125 5.12 12.77 24.25
N LYS A 126 5.20 13.99 24.78
CA LYS A 126 6.36 14.87 24.58
C LYS A 126 7.66 14.14 24.97
N CYS A 127 8.61 14.12 24.05
CA CYS A 127 9.94 13.61 24.33
C CYS A 127 10.59 14.46 25.44
N ARG A 128 11.10 13.84 26.51
CA ARG A 128 11.81 14.54 27.59
C ARG A 128 13.00 15.38 27.10
N ARG A 129 13.54 15.07 25.94
CA ARG A 129 14.66 15.78 25.30
C ARG A 129 14.24 16.97 24.46
N ASN A 130 12.92 17.28 24.35
CA ASN A 130 12.40 18.39 23.54
C ASN A 130 13.04 18.46 22.12
N CYS A 131 13.22 17.31 21.49
CA CYS A 131 13.96 17.19 20.22
C CYS A 131 13.19 17.85 19.08
N ASP A 132 13.88 18.52 18.18
CA ASP A 132 13.27 19.18 17.01
C ASP A 132 12.56 18.17 16.10
N PHE A 133 12.98 16.90 16.11
CA PHE A 133 12.32 15.81 15.41
C PHE A 133 10.85 15.66 15.86
N HIS A 134 10.53 15.79 17.16
CA HIS A 134 9.15 15.70 17.66
C HIS A 134 8.28 16.86 17.17
N LYS A 135 8.85 18.01 16.86
CA LYS A 135 8.11 19.16 16.32
C LYS A 135 7.67 18.90 14.87
N THR A 136 8.54 18.27 14.09
CA THR A 136 8.23 17.92 12.69
C THR A 136 7.42 16.64 12.54
N LEU A 137 7.40 15.79 13.58
CA LEU A 137 6.75 14.48 13.56
C LEU A 137 5.25 14.60 13.30
N THR A 138 4.57 15.57 13.93
CA THR A 138 3.12 15.73 13.77
C THR A 138 2.74 16.12 12.33
N SER A 139 3.46 17.06 11.71
CA SER A 139 3.23 17.44 10.31
C SER A 139 3.50 16.28 9.36
N SER A 140 4.60 15.58 9.56
CA SER A 140 4.97 14.41 8.74
C SER A 140 3.97 13.27 8.86
N LEU A 141 3.41 13.03 10.05
CA LEU A 141 2.34 12.05 10.25
C LEU A 141 1.05 12.49 9.57
N SER A 142 0.70 13.78 9.62
CA SER A 142 -0.48 14.28 8.91
C SER A 142 -0.37 14.04 7.40
N GLU A 143 0.80 14.25 6.82
CA GLU A 143 1.04 13.96 5.41
C GLU A 143 0.97 12.45 5.10
N LEU A 144 1.50 11.60 5.98
CA LEU A 144 1.36 10.15 5.84
C LEU A 144 -0.11 9.71 5.89
N PHE A 145 -0.93 10.30 6.76
CA PHE A 145 -2.36 10.01 6.83
C PHE A 145 -3.10 10.49 5.58
N LEU A 146 -2.80 11.67 5.08
CA LEU A 146 -3.39 12.18 3.84
C LEU A 146 -3.05 11.27 2.66
N ASN A 147 -1.81 10.82 2.54
CA ASN A 147 -1.39 9.88 1.51
C ASN A 147 -2.19 8.57 1.58
N ASN A 148 -2.37 8.04 2.79
CA ASN A 148 -3.12 6.80 3.00
C ASN A 148 -4.62 6.98 2.65
N ILE A 149 -5.22 8.13 2.98
CA ILE A 149 -6.60 8.44 2.60
C ILE A 149 -6.77 8.43 1.07
N VAL A 150 -5.84 9.00 0.33
CA VAL A 150 -5.89 9.00 -1.13
C VAL A 150 -5.73 7.58 -1.70
N GLU A 151 -4.81 6.79 -1.19
CA GLU A 151 -4.66 5.39 -1.59
C GLU A 151 -5.95 4.59 -1.35
N LEU A 152 -6.60 4.80 -0.19
CA LEU A 152 -7.89 4.19 0.12
C LEU A 152 -9.00 4.64 -0.83
N ASN A 153 -9.06 5.91 -1.19
CA ASN A 153 -10.03 6.42 -2.15
C ASN A 153 -9.83 5.81 -3.55
N LEU A 154 -8.60 5.72 -4.03
CA LEU A 154 -8.27 5.04 -5.29
C LEU A 154 -8.66 3.56 -5.23
N ARG A 155 -8.45 2.92 -4.10
CA ARG A 155 -8.86 1.54 -3.87
C ARG A 155 -10.37 1.36 -3.92
N ILE A 156 -11.12 2.24 -3.28
CA ILE A 156 -12.59 2.26 -3.34
C ILE A 156 -13.05 2.44 -4.78
N GLU A 157 -12.52 3.43 -5.49
CA GLU A 157 -12.84 3.67 -6.89
C GLU A 157 -12.60 2.43 -7.76
N LEU A 158 -11.45 1.78 -7.57
CA LEU A 158 -11.11 0.54 -8.28
C LEU A 158 -12.11 -0.57 -8.00
N LEU A 159 -12.45 -0.81 -6.74
CA LEU A 159 -13.33 -1.90 -6.33
C LEU A 159 -14.80 -1.67 -6.71
N THR A 160 -15.22 -0.42 -6.83
CA THR A 160 -16.59 -0.05 -7.24
C THR A 160 -16.83 -0.17 -8.74
N LYS A 161 -15.80 -0.37 -9.56
CA LYS A 161 -15.99 -0.66 -11.01
C LYS A 161 -16.83 -1.92 -11.17
N ARG A 162 -17.82 -1.87 -12.08
CA ARG A 162 -18.84 -2.91 -12.22
C ARG A 162 -18.32 -4.22 -12.85
N SER A 163 -17.37 -4.14 -13.78
CA SER A 163 -16.87 -5.30 -14.51
C SER A 163 -15.42 -5.60 -14.17
N THR A 164 -15.04 -6.89 -14.28
CA THR A 164 -13.67 -7.35 -14.17
C THR A 164 -12.75 -6.59 -15.14
N ARG A 165 -13.21 -6.38 -16.37
CA ARG A 165 -12.48 -5.61 -17.40
C ARG A 165 -12.19 -4.19 -16.92
N SER A 166 -13.20 -3.48 -16.41
CA SER A 166 -13.02 -2.11 -15.93
C SER A 166 -12.08 -2.03 -14.72
N LYS A 167 -12.12 -3.01 -13.81
CA LYS A 167 -11.19 -3.10 -12.68
C LYS A 167 -9.76 -3.28 -13.15
N ILE A 168 -9.52 -4.18 -14.10
CA ILE A 168 -8.18 -4.45 -14.66
C ILE A 168 -7.62 -3.20 -15.33
N LEU A 169 -8.39 -2.56 -16.23
CA LEU A 169 -7.94 -1.37 -16.95
C LEU A 169 -7.67 -0.20 -16.00
N SER A 170 -8.57 0.06 -15.04
CA SER A 170 -8.35 1.12 -14.05
C SER A 170 -7.11 0.86 -13.19
N TYR A 171 -6.84 -0.39 -12.82
CA TYR A 171 -5.61 -0.73 -12.09
C TYR A 171 -4.36 -0.53 -12.94
N PHE A 172 -4.41 -0.88 -14.22
CA PHE A 172 -3.30 -0.65 -15.14
C PHE A 172 -3.05 0.83 -15.39
N ASP A 173 -4.10 1.65 -15.46
CA ASP A 173 -3.97 3.10 -15.54
C ASP A 173 -3.25 3.67 -14.31
N ILE A 174 -3.60 3.19 -13.11
CA ILE A 174 -2.91 3.58 -11.86
C ILE A 174 -1.42 3.21 -11.94
N LEU A 175 -1.09 1.98 -12.36
CA LEU A 175 0.30 1.53 -12.45
C LEU A 175 1.10 2.26 -13.55
N SER A 176 0.44 2.70 -14.61
CA SER A 176 1.09 3.37 -15.75
C SER A 176 1.36 4.85 -15.51
N LYS A 177 0.55 5.54 -14.68
CA LYS A 177 0.68 6.99 -14.39
C LYS A 177 2.04 7.37 -13.80
N GLY A 178 2.72 6.45 -13.12
CA GLY A 178 4.09 6.63 -12.63
C GLY A 178 5.19 6.39 -13.67
N SER A 179 4.85 6.02 -14.90
CA SER A 179 5.80 5.68 -15.96
C SER A 179 5.54 6.55 -17.19
N LEU A 180 6.55 7.28 -17.65
CA LEU A 180 6.56 7.97 -18.95
C LEU A 180 6.33 7.00 -20.13
N ARG A 181 6.48 5.71 -19.86
CA ARG A 181 6.20 4.63 -20.81
C ARG A 181 4.96 3.88 -20.32
N LYS A 182 3.97 3.71 -21.15
CA LYS A 182 2.76 2.89 -20.90
C LYS A 182 3.10 1.40 -20.64
N THR A 183 4.28 1.12 -20.07
CA THR A 183 4.81 -0.24 -19.81
C THR A 183 5.26 -0.34 -18.37
N PHE A 184 4.72 -1.32 -17.64
CA PHE A 184 5.03 -1.58 -16.23
C PHE A 184 5.12 -3.09 -15.97
N THR A 185 5.67 -3.45 -14.81
CA THR A 185 5.69 -4.84 -14.32
C THR A 185 4.61 -4.99 -13.26
N LEU A 186 3.78 -6.04 -13.37
CA LEU A 186 2.78 -6.35 -12.35
C LEU A 186 3.49 -6.66 -11.03
N PRO A 187 3.12 -5.98 -9.92
CA PRO A 187 3.68 -6.24 -8.60
C PRO A 187 3.15 -7.54 -7.97
N TYR A 188 2.05 -8.07 -8.52
CA TYR A 188 1.36 -9.26 -8.03
C TYR A 188 1.52 -10.47 -8.95
N THR A 189 1.43 -11.67 -8.37
CA THR A 189 1.06 -12.86 -9.16
C THR A 189 -0.38 -12.72 -9.64
N TYR A 190 -0.77 -13.49 -10.67
CA TYR A 190 -2.17 -13.41 -11.15
C TYR A 190 -3.19 -13.86 -10.10
N THR A 191 -2.83 -14.74 -9.18
CA THR A 191 -3.68 -15.14 -8.07
C THR A 191 -3.86 -13.98 -7.09
N ASP A 192 -2.75 -13.38 -6.64
CA ASP A 192 -2.79 -12.24 -5.73
C ASP A 192 -3.48 -11.01 -6.37
N LEU A 193 -3.32 -10.82 -7.70
CA LEU A 193 -4.02 -9.75 -8.41
C LEU A 193 -5.54 -9.96 -8.42
N ALA A 194 -6.00 -11.20 -8.58
CA ALA A 194 -7.42 -11.51 -8.50
C ALA A 194 -7.97 -11.25 -7.09
N ASP A 195 -7.24 -11.69 -6.05
CA ASP A 195 -7.55 -11.38 -4.65
C ASP A 195 -7.56 -9.86 -4.40
N PHE A 196 -6.57 -9.15 -4.94
CA PHE A 196 -6.48 -7.70 -4.83
C PHE A 196 -7.64 -6.98 -5.54
N LEU A 197 -8.06 -7.40 -6.71
CA LEU A 197 -9.18 -6.81 -7.46
C LEU A 197 -10.55 -7.31 -6.97
N SER A 198 -10.58 -8.26 -6.03
CA SER A 198 -11.80 -8.93 -5.56
C SER A 198 -12.61 -9.47 -6.74
N VAL A 199 -11.97 -10.34 -7.54
CA VAL A 199 -12.56 -11.02 -8.71
C VAL A 199 -12.14 -12.48 -8.76
N ASP A 200 -12.96 -13.32 -9.42
CA ASP A 200 -12.57 -14.69 -9.71
C ASP A 200 -11.34 -14.74 -10.64
N ARG A 201 -10.33 -15.55 -10.28
CA ARG A 201 -9.09 -15.67 -11.04
C ARG A 201 -9.32 -16.13 -12.48
N SER A 202 -10.25 -17.08 -12.69
CA SER A 202 -10.54 -17.62 -14.03
C SER A 202 -11.24 -16.58 -14.88
N ALA A 203 -12.18 -15.82 -14.29
CA ALA A 203 -12.83 -14.68 -14.95
C ALA A 203 -11.80 -13.60 -15.31
N MET A 204 -10.89 -13.25 -14.39
CA MET A 204 -9.84 -12.29 -14.66
C MET A 204 -8.94 -12.75 -15.82
N MET A 205 -8.51 -14.00 -15.86
CA MET A 205 -7.64 -14.51 -16.92
C MET A 205 -8.34 -14.54 -18.28
N ARG A 206 -9.65 -14.78 -18.33
CA ARG A 206 -10.44 -14.64 -19.57
C ARG A 206 -10.44 -13.20 -20.07
N GLU A 207 -10.67 -12.25 -19.18
CA GLU A 207 -10.62 -10.81 -19.54
C GLU A 207 -9.22 -10.38 -20.01
N PHE A 208 -8.15 -10.88 -19.38
CA PHE A 208 -6.78 -10.63 -19.85
C PHE A 208 -6.58 -11.08 -21.31
N LYS A 209 -7.09 -12.27 -21.65
CA LYS A 209 -7.02 -12.78 -23.03
C LYS A 209 -7.80 -11.87 -23.99
N LEU A 210 -9.02 -11.48 -23.62
CA LEU A 210 -9.84 -10.57 -24.46
C LEU A 210 -9.16 -9.21 -24.63
N LEU A 211 -8.55 -8.65 -23.57
CA LEU A 211 -7.82 -7.39 -23.67
C LEU A 211 -6.60 -7.45 -24.60
N ILE A 212 -5.94 -8.62 -24.69
CA ILE A 212 -4.85 -8.86 -25.62
C ILE A 212 -5.39 -8.99 -27.06
N ASP A 213 -6.44 -9.79 -27.24
CA ASP A 213 -7.06 -10.07 -28.54
C ASP A 213 -7.68 -8.79 -29.13
N ASP A 214 -8.27 -7.93 -28.29
CA ASP A 214 -8.85 -6.62 -28.65
C ASP A 214 -7.76 -5.54 -28.86
N GLY A 215 -6.50 -5.83 -28.61
CA GLY A 215 -5.39 -4.89 -28.82
C GLY A 215 -5.29 -3.77 -27.77
N PHE A 216 -5.89 -3.91 -26.60
CA PHE A 216 -5.76 -2.93 -25.51
C PHE A 216 -4.43 -3.05 -24.77
N ILE A 217 -3.92 -4.27 -24.63
CA ILE A 217 -2.68 -4.54 -23.92
C ILE A 217 -1.78 -5.51 -24.67
N LYS A 218 -0.47 -5.36 -24.45
CA LYS A 218 0.53 -6.37 -24.83
C LYS A 218 1.15 -6.93 -23.56
N LYS A 219 1.29 -8.26 -23.50
CA LYS A 219 1.80 -8.99 -22.35
C LYS A 219 3.07 -9.76 -22.70
N ASN A 220 4.09 -9.63 -21.83
CA ASN A 220 5.29 -10.45 -21.87
C ASN A 220 5.67 -10.85 -20.44
N GLY A 221 5.30 -12.09 -20.04
CA GLY A 221 5.42 -12.53 -18.64
C GLY A 221 4.57 -11.67 -17.71
N SER A 222 5.21 -11.05 -16.71
CA SER A 222 4.60 -10.09 -15.77
C SER A 222 4.60 -8.64 -16.30
N LYS A 223 5.24 -8.40 -17.47
CA LYS A 223 5.34 -7.06 -18.05
C LYS A 223 4.14 -6.78 -18.94
N ILE A 224 3.45 -5.68 -18.66
CA ILE A 224 2.26 -5.21 -19.40
C ILE A 224 2.60 -3.90 -20.08
N THR A 225 2.14 -3.76 -21.33
CA THR A 225 2.20 -2.50 -22.09
C THR A 225 0.80 -2.13 -22.50
N LEU A 226 0.36 -0.91 -22.19
CA LEU A 226 -0.90 -0.34 -22.67
C LEU A 226 -0.72 0.14 -24.11
N LEU A 227 -1.72 -0.13 -24.97
CA LEU A 227 -1.70 0.21 -26.40
C LEU A 227 -2.66 1.35 -26.76
N TYR A 228 -3.28 2.01 -25.76
CA TYR A 228 -4.20 3.15 -25.92
C TYR A 228 -3.66 4.40 -25.27
#